data_90f6aa7e8fecce4e9f773e1ab2dc05cd
#
_entry.id   90f6aa7e8fecce4e9f773e1ab2dc05cd
#
_cell.length_a   1.000
_cell.length_b   1.000
_cell.length_c   1.000
_cell.angle_alpha   90.00
_cell.angle_beta   90.00
_cell.angle_gamma   90.00
#
_symmetry.space_group_name_H-M   'P 1'
#
loop_
_entity.id
_entity.type
_entity.pdbx_description
1 polymer ?
#
loop_
_entity_poly.entity_id
_entity_poly.type
_entity_poly.pdbx_seq_one_letter_code
_entity_poly.pdbx_strand_id
1 'polypeptide(L)'
;MRHFPGKPAASALLALLCAFVPPAAPAPVAEPPALSQARPDTALTEAFRGYALHGTAPAHWTGGDSTYSVPTADGELWVFSDTFLGTVHPDGSRAPAPFVHNSFVLWNRSGPHTAVGHDPDGAPASLVAPASGWYWARAGTTDGPGTVEVVYARYETTGTGPLDIAWRGNALARFRTGRLGRPVSVTPLPSSARIAWGAWLFRQDGHIYVYGTERAPSGGNFLHLARVTGTDLRRPWQYRTARGTWSAREADAARLTGPGGTALRTADELSVVRHGPWYALLTQRTDQPFSAELQVAWSRTPFGPFGNARTVYRAPEAGPYGTYRNANVIAYNPHEHPELERRGELVVSYNVNSLVPQDVIRRADLYRPRFLRLTLTPPGPRHGA
;
A
#
# COMPACT_ATOMS: atom_id res chain seq x y z
N MET A 1 98.73 31.82 -27.07
CA MET A 1 98.60 30.90 -25.91
C MET A 1 98.08 31.66 -24.70
N ARG A 2 96.85 31.51 -24.41
CA ARG A 2 96.30 31.95 -23.12
C ARG A 2 95.14 30.99 -22.70
N HIS A 3 95.33 30.24 -21.62
CA HIS A 3 94.37 29.39 -20.98
C HIS A 3 93.24 30.18 -20.35
N PHE A 4 92.01 29.73 -20.52
CA PHE A 4 90.86 30.14 -19.69
C PHE A 4 90.34 28.89 -18.95
N PRO A 5 90.13 28.96 -17.64
CA PRO A 5 89.56 27.84 -16.90
C PRO A 5 88.00 27.77 -16.97
N GLY A 6 87.50 26.56 -17.18
CA GLY A 6 86.09 26.30 -17.18
C GLY A 6 85.50 26.36 -15.76
N LYS A 7 84.28 26.90 -15.69
CA LYS A 7 83.44 26.87 -14.45
C LYS A 7 82.64 25.57 -14.40
N PRO A 8 82.47 24.97 -13.22
CA PRO A 8 81.57 23.79 -13.09
C PRO A 8 80.08 24.18 -13.12
N ALA A 9 79.30 23.44 -13.83
CA ALA A 9 77.84 23.53 -13.84
C ALA A 9 77.24 22.85 -12.60
N ALA A 10 76.53 23.61 -11.77
CA ALA A 10 75.76 23.08 -10.64
C ALA A 10 74.43 22.51 -11.18
N SER A 11 74.27 21.18 -11.09
CA SER A 11 72.99 20.51 -11.34
C SER A 11 72.08 20.65 -10.12
N ALA A 12 71.01 21.45 -10.27
CA ALA A 12 69.96 21.54 -9.29
C ALA A 12 69.02 20.34 -9.43
N LEU A 13 69.04 19.48 -8.44
CA LEU A 13 68.06 18.36 -8.29
C LEU A 13 66.73 18.94 -7.80
N LEU A 14 65.72 19.05 -8.64
CA LEU A 14 64.36 19.42 -8.24
C LEU A 14 63.67 18.19 -7.65
N ALA A 15 63.57 18.09 -6.31
CA ALA A 15 62.79 17.05 -5.62
C ALA A 15 61.30 17.37 -5.70
N LEU A 16 60.54 16.62 -6.55
CA LEU A 16 59.10 16.68 -6.63
C LEU A 16 58.53 16.01 -5.37
N LEU A 17 58.08 16.77 -4.42
CA LEU A 17 57.26 16.27 -3.29
C LEU A 17 55.83 15.98 -3.81
N CYS A 18 55.55 14.73 -4.16
CA CYS A 18 54.16 14.29 -4.32
C CYS A 18 53.48 14.27 -2.96
N ALA A 19 52.66 15.30 -2.68
CA ALA A 19 51.80 15.30 -1.52
C ALA A 19 50.74 14.18 -1.70
N PHE A 20 50.82 13.16 -0.91
CA PHE A 20 49.81 12.09 -0.84
C PHE A 20 48.57 12.70 -0.15
N VAL A 21 47.53 13.05 -0.96
CA VAL A 21 46.21 13.40 -0.44
C VAL A 21 45.50 12.07 -0.13
N PRO A 22 45.24 11.75 1.15
CA PRO A 22 44.53 10.54 1.47
C PRO A 22 43.12 10.61 0.83
N PRO A 23 42.59 9.50 0.33
CA PRO A 23 41.24 9.47 -0.20
C PRO A 23 40.25 9.94 0.88
N ALA A 24 39.37 10.87 0.54
CA ALA A 24 38.34 11.33 1.46
C ALA A 24 37.56 10.14 2.00
N ALA A 25 37.39 10.04 3.31
CA ALA A 25 36.57 9.02 3.94
C ALA A 25 35.16 9.05 3.27
N PRO A 26 34.59 7.89 2.95
CA PRO A 26 33.24 7.85 2.36
C PRO A 26 32.28 8.58 3.29
N ALA A 27 31.45 9.46 2.71
CA ALA A 27 30.45 10.19 3.48
C ALA A 27 29.56 9.17 4.24
N PRO A 28 29.25 9.41 5.51
CA PRO A 28 28.43 8.50 6.29
C PRO A 28 27.10 8.27 5.57
N VAL A 29 26.78 7.01 5.35
CA VAL A 29 25.49 6.61 4.76
C VAL A 29 24.40 7.09 5.73
N ALA A 30 23.57 8.04 5.27
CA ALA A 30 22.49 8.55 6.11
C ALA A 30 21.57 7.39 6.50
N GLU A 31 21.18 7.35 7.75
CA GLU A 31 20.24 6.35 8.27
C GLU A 31 18.79 6.71 7.88
N PRO A 32 17.87 5.72 7.77
CA PRO A 32 16.47 6.02 7.59
C PRO A 32 15.91 6.78 8.81
N PRO A 33 14.84 7.57 8.63
CA PRO A 33 14.19 8.22 9.76
C PRO A 33 13.71 7.17 10.76
N ALA A 34 13.79 7.50 12.04
CA ALA A 34 13.19 6.69 13.08
C ALA A 34 11.67 6.93 13.08
N LEU A 35 10.90 5.84 13.26
CA LEU A 35 9.49 5.92 13.56
C LEU A 35 9.31 5.88 15.07
N SER A 36 8.57 6.84 15.62
CA SER A 36 8.14 6.80 17.00
C SER A 36 7.11 5.70 17.22
N GLN A 37 6.77 5.47 18.47
CA GLN A 37 5.66 4.60 18.82
C GLN A 37 4.37 5.05 18.14
N ALA A 38 3.69 4.12 17.48
CA ALA A 38 2.38 4.36 16.88
C ALA A 38 1.33 4.60 17.99
N ARG A 39 0.44 5.55 17.74
CA ARG A 39 -0.71 5.84 18.60
C ARG A 39 -2.01 5.74 17.81
N PRO A 40 -3.13 5.27 18.39
CA PRO A 40 -4.41 5.27 17.72
C PRO A 40 -4.84 6.68 17.28
N ASP A 41 -5.29 6.83 16.03
CA ASP A 41 -6.07 7.98 15.60
C ASP A 41 -7.55 7.72 15.94
N THR A 42 -7.92 8.08 17.16
CA THR A 42 -9.27 7.87 17.66
C THR A 42 -10.30 8.72 16.89
N ALA A 43 -9.92 9.93 16.45
CA ALA A 43 -10.83 10.81 15.73
C ALA A 43 -11.26 10.20 14.38
N LEU A 44 -10.31 9.71 13.59
CA LEU A 44 -10.62 9.11 12.29
C LEU A 44 -11.32 7.76 12.45
N THR A 45 -10.89 6.94 13.41
CA THR A 45 -11.54 5.66 13.73
C THR A 45 -12.99 5.85 14.16
N GLU A 46 -13.27 6.82 15.04
CA GLU A 46 -14.63 7.14 15.51
C GLU A 46 -15.47 7.79 14.42
N ALA A 47 -14.88 8.55 13.49
CA ALA A 47 -15.61 9.10 12.35
C ALA A 47 -16.19 7.97 11.45
N PHE A 48 -15.40 6.95 11.13
CA PHE A 48 -15.90 5.76 10.42
C PHE A 48 -16.91 4.96 11.23
N ARG A 49 -16.67 4.82 12.54
CA ARG A 49 -17.63 4.17 13.43
C ARG A 49 -18.97 4.94 13.46
N GLY A 50 -18.92 6.24 13.62
CA GLY A 50 -20.11 7.10 13.61
C GLY A 50 -20.89 6.97 12.31
N TYR A 51 -20.20 7.04 11.17
CA TYR A 51 -20.85 6.83 9.87
C TYR A 51 -21.55 5.47 9.80
N ALA A 52 -20.86 4.39 10.14
CA ALA A 52 -21.42 3.05 10.10
C ALA A 52 -22.68 2.84 10.95
N LEU A 53 -22.81 3.57 12.05
CA LEU A 53 -23.92 3.40 13.03
C LEU A 53 -25.15 4.26 12.72
N HIS A 54 -25.02 5.35 11.97
CA HIS A 54 -26.10 6.33 11.83
C HIS A 54 -26.91 6.22 10.54
N GLY A 55 -26.65 5.22 9.70
CA GLY A 55 -27.39 5.02 8.45
C GLY A 55 -28.40 3.88 8.53
N THR A 56 -29.50 4.04 7.79
CA THR A 56 -30.57 3.05 7.70
C THR A 56 -30.93 2.66 6.26
N ALA A 57 -30.31 3.31 5.27
CA ALA A 57 -30.54 2.99 3.87
C ALA A 57 -29.97 1.59 3.50
N PRO A 58 -30.61 0.81 2.64
CA PRO A 58 -30.10 -0.51 2.23
C PRO A 58 -28.68 -0.49 1.66
N ALA A 59 -28.28 0.60 1.01
CA ALA A 59 -26.95 0.79 0.45
C ALA A 59 -25.95 1.47 1.41
N HIS A 60 -26.33 1.69 2.69
CA HIS A 60 -25.46 2.35 3.64
C HIS A 60 -24.30 1.46 4.06
N TRP A 61 -23.07 1.99 4.04
CA TRP A 61 -21.86 1.28 4.45
C TRP A 61 -21.84 1.09 5.98
N THR A 62 -21.70 -0.14 6.42
CA THR A 62 -21.61 -0.46 7.86
C THR A 62 -20.26 -1.08 8.26
N GLY A 63 -19.43 -1.40 7.27
CA GLY A 63 -18.07 -1.91 7.45
C GLY A 63 -17.52 -2.45 6.14
N GLY A 64 -16.21 -2.34 5.97
CA GLY A 64 -15.50 -2.83 4.79
C GLY A 64 -14.02 -2.99 5.08
N ASP A 65 -13.33 -3.73 4.22
CA ASP A 65 -11.88 -3.94 4.30
C ASP A 65 -11.12 -3.35 3.11
N SER A 66 -9.83 -3.65 3.02
CA SER A 66 -8.83 -3.01 2.16
C SER A 66 -8.53 -1.56 2.56
N THR A 67 -9.48 -0.67 2.56
CA THR A 67 -9.36 0.72 3.05
C THR A 67 -8.24 1.51 2.34
N TYR A 68 -8.23 1.52 1.00
CA TYR A 68 -7.40 2.45 0.25
C TYR A 68 -8.03 3.84 0.23
N SER A 69 -7.21 4.89 0.05
CA SER A 69 -7.68 6.26 -0.12
C SER A 69 -7.18 6.85 -1.45
N VAL A 70 -7.98 7.70 -2.03
CA VAL A 70 -7.67 8.41 -3.28
C VAL A 70 -8.15 9.85 -3.15
N PRO A 71 -7.24 10.84 -3.09
CA PRO A 71 -7.63 12.24 -3.07
C PRO A 71 -8.23 12.62 -4.42
N THR A 72 -9.44 13.19 -4.38
CA THR A 72 -10.16 13.67 -5.56
C THR A 72 -10.50 15.16 -5.43
N ALA A 73 -10.91 15.77 -6.53
CA ALA A 73 -11.40 17.16 -6.49
C ALA A 73 -12.68 17.32 -5.63
N ASP A 74 -13.46 16.25 -5.49
CA ASP A 74 -14.74 16.25 -4.77
C ASP A 74 -14.59 15.85 -3.28
N GLY A 75 -13.41 15.40 -2.86
CA GLY A 75 -13.12 14.94 -1.51
C GLY A 75 -12.23 13.69 -1.48
N GLU A 76 -12.13 13.08 -0.29
CA GLU A 76 -11.37 11.85 -0.09
C GLU A 76 -12.23 10.65 -0.45
N LEU A 77 -11.80 9.87 -1.44
CA LEU A 77 -12.48 8.64 -1.86
C LEU A 77 -11.83 7.45 -1.17
N TRP A 78 -12.59 6.80 -0.30
CA TRP A 78 -12.22 5.55 0.34
C TRP A 78 -12.69 4.38 -0.50
N VAL A 79 -11.78 3.48 -0.81
CA VAL A 79 -11.99 2.31 -1.66
C VAL A 79 -11.96 1.07 -0.79
N PHE A 80 -13.05 0.32 -0.80
CA PHE A 80 -13.20 -0.91 -0.02
C PHE A 80 -13.37 -2.13 -0.93
N SER A 81 -12.86 -3.27 -0.46
CA SER A 81 -13.19 -4.58 -1.00
C SER A 81 -14.48 -5.09 -0.35
N ASP A 82 -14.45 -6.24 0.30
CA ASP A 82 -15.66 -6.80 0.93
C ASP A 82 -16.32 -5.79 1.86
N THR A 83 -17.62 -5.61 1.68
CA THR A 83 -18.38 -4.54 2.33
C THR A 83 -19.72 -5.04 2.82
N PHE A 84 -20.01 -4.80 4.08
CA PHE A 84 -21.34 -4.95 4.67
C PHE A 84 -22.12 -3.64 4.53
N LEU A 85 -23.35 -3.75 4.04
CA LEU A 85 -24.28 -2.62 3.88
C LEU A 85 -25.41 -2.69 4.91
N GLY A 86 -26.32 -1.69 4.87
CA GLY A 86 -27.58 -1.68 5.62
C GLY A 86 -27.49 -1.00 6.96
N THR A 87 -27.97 -1.66 8.01
CA THR A 87 -28.16 -1.07 9.36
C THR A 87 -27.41 -1.87 10.42
N VAL A 88 -26.87 -1.16 11.40
CA VAL A 88 -26.35 -1.74 12.64
C VAL A 88 -27.38 -1.47 13.75
N HIS A 89 -27.79 -2.53 14.45
CA HIS A 89 -28.72 -2.44 15.58
C HIS A 89 -28.08 -1.80 16.83
N PRO A 90 -28.86 -1.30 17.77
CA PRO A 90 -28.34 -0.73 19.02
C PRO A 90 -27.47 -1.68 19.85
N ASP A 91 -27.66 -3.00 19.71
CA ASP A 91 -26.84 -4.03 20.35
C ASP A 91 -25.50 -4.28 19.65
N GLY A 92 -25.25 -3.58 18.55
CA GLY A 92 -24.04 -3.70 17.74
C GLY A 92 -24.07 -4.81 16.69
N SER A 93 -25.16 -5.58 16.56
CA SER A 93 -25.32 -6.58 15.52
C SER A 93 -25.71 -5.93 14.17
N ARG A 94 -25.44 -6.64 13.06
CA ARG A 94 -25.88 -6.22 11.73
C ARG A 94 -27.26 -6.75 11.42
N ALA A 95 -28.12 -5.91 10.88
CA ALA A 95 -29.34 -6.37 10.23
C ALA A 95 -28.98 -7.21 9.00
N PRO A 96 -29.84 -8.20 8.61
CA PRO A 96 -29.73 -8.87 7.33
C PRO A 96 -29.72 -7.83 6.19
N ALA A 97 -28.64 -7.80 5.41
CA ALA A 97 -28.47 -6.81 4.34
C ALA A 97 -27.51 -7.34 3.27
N PRO A 98 -27.45 -6.71 2.09
CA PRO A 98 -26.49 -7.10 1.05
C PRO A 98 -25.06 -7.03 1.54
N PHE A 99 -24.26 -8.01 1.10
CA PHE A 99 -22.81 -8.06 1.19
C PHE A 99 -22.26 -7.92 -0.22
N VAL A 100 -21.37 -6.96 -0.45
CA VAL A 100 -20.81 -6.67 -1.76
C VAL A 100 -19.29 -6.75 -1.72
N HIS A 101 -18.68 -7.11 -2.86
CA HIS A 101 -17.24 -7.35 -2.94
C HIS A 101 -16.41 -6.09 -3.24
N ASN A 102 -17.06 -4.97 -3.50
CA ASN A 102 -16.39 -3.66 -3.61
C ASN A 102 -17.40 -2.52 -3.52
N SER A 103 -16.97 -1.46 -2.88
CA SER A 103 -17.74 -0.23 -2.67
C SER A 103 -16.81 0.97 -2.50
N PHE A 104 -17.37 2.18 -2.55
CA PHE A 104 -16.69 3.40 -2.17
C PHE A 104 -17.43 4.14 -1.05
N VAL A 105 -16.66 4.91 -0.28
CA VAL A 105 -17.20 5.99 0.56
C VAL A 105 -16.49 7.27 0.15
N LEU A 106 -17.23 8.23 -0.43
CA LEU A 106 -16.71 9.56 -0.70
C LEU A 106 -16.93 10.42 0.56
N TRP A 107 -15.85 10.94 1.10
CA TRP A 107 -15.87 11.84 2.23
C TRP A 107 -15.58 13.26 1.77
N ASN A 108 -16.59 14.10 1.78
CA ASN A 108 -16.51 15.48 1.35
C ASN A 108 -17.07 16.45 2.39
N ARG A 109 -17.28 17.71 2.02
CA ARG A 109 -17.82 18.75 2.94
C ARG A 109 -19.25 18.45 3.42
N SER A 110 -20.03 17.66 2.68
CA SER A 110 -21.38 17.24 3.08
C SER A 110 -21.36 16.00 3.99
N GLY A 111 -20.19 15.47 4.29
CA GLY A 111 -19.98 14.24 5.05
C GLY A 111 -19.70 13.02 4.16
N PRO A 112 -19.71 11.82 4.76
CA PRO A 112 -19.47 10.56 4.04
C PRO A 112 -20.71 10.10 3.27
N HIS A 113 -20.47 9.59 2.04
CA HIS A 113 -21.50 9.06 1.15
C HIS A 113 -21.05 7.71 0.58
N THR A 114 -21.86 6.67 0.77
CA THR A 114 -21.61 5.36 0.16
C THR A 114 -21.95 5.38 -1.34
N ALA A 115 -21.06 4.83 -2.16
CA ALA A 115 -21.32 4.51 -3.54
C ALA A 115 -21.18 3.00 -3.76
N VAL A 116 -22.24 2.39 -4.29
CA VAL A 116 -22.32 0.97 -4.67
C VAL A 116 -22.94 0.87 -6.06
N GLY A 117 -22.79 -0.29 -6.69
CA GLY A 117 -23.57 -0.65 -7.87
C GLY A 117 -25.01 -1.03 -7.52
N HIS A 118 -25.80 -1.32 -8.55
CA HIS A 118 -27.14 -1.86 -8.39
C HIS A 118 -27.32 -3.01 -9.39
N ASP A 119 -28.03 -4.03 -8.98
CA ASP A 119 -28.46 -5.09 -9.85
C ASP A 119 -29.64 -4.65 -10.76
N PRO A 120 -30.12 -5.50 -11.67
CA PRO A 120 -31.26 -5.15 -12.54
C PRO A 120 -32.55 -4.81 -11.79
N ASP A 121 -32.74 -5.35 -10.58
CA ASP A 121 -33.90 -5.11 -9.73
C ASP A 121 -33.75 -3.85 -8.85
N GLY A 122 -32.59 -3.19 -8.94
CA GLY A 122 -32.27 -1.97 -8.19
C GLY A 122 -31.72 -2.22 -6.79
N ALA A 123 -31.48 -3.46 -6.39
CA ALA A 123 -30.85 -3.75 -5.10
C ALA A 123 -29.35 -3.41 -5.10
N PRO A 124 -28.76 -3.03 -3.95
CA PRO A 124 -27.34 -2.73 -3.85
C PRO A 124 -26.48 -3.93 -4.27
N ALA A 125 -25.49 -3.65 -5.13
CA ALA A 125 -24.57 -4.63 -5.69
C ALA A 125 -23.11 -4.09 -5.68
N SER A 126 -22.14 -4.94 -5.98
CA SER A 126 -20.75 -4.50 -6.16
C SER A 126 -20.65 -3.46 -7.29
N LEU A 127 -19.82 -2.43 -7.10
CA LEU A 127 -19.56 -1.41 -8.13
C LEU A 127 -19.04 -2.02 -9.43
N VAL A 128 -18.18 -3.03 -9.29
CA VAL A 128 -17.60 -3.78 -10.40
C VAL A 128 -17.76 -5.26 -10.12
N ALA A 129 -18.41 -5.97 -11.04
CA ALA A 129 -18.59 -7.41 -10.96
C ALA A 129 -18.12 -8.07 -12.28
N PRO A 130 -17.38 -9.20 -12.24
CA PRO A 130 -17.05 -9.99 -13.40
C PRO A 130 -18.21 -10.92 -13.78
N ALA A 131 -18.09 -11.58 -14.92
CA ALA A 131 -19.05 -12.62 -15.34
C ALA A 131 -19.02 -13.87 -14.43
N SER A 132 -17.87 -14.17 -13.79
CA SER A 132 -17.71 -15.24 -12.79
C SER A 132 -16.80 -14.81 -11.66
N GLY A 133 -17.05 -15.30 -10.44
CA GLY A 133 -16.33 -14.92 -9.23
C GLY A 133 -16.65 -13.47 -8.82
N TRP A 134 -15.64 -12.79 -8.28
CA TRP A 134 -15.77 -11.41 -7.84
C TRP A 134 -14.49 -10.60 -8.04
N TYR A 135 -14.61 -9.30 -7.92
CA TYR A 135 -13.47 -8.39 -7.85
C TYR A 135 -13.28 -7.85 -6.44
N TRP A 136 -12.07 -7.96 -5.91
CA TRP A 136 -11.62 -7.14 -4.81
C TRP A 136 -10.89 -5.91 -5.32
N ALA A 137 -11.21 -4.77 -4.74
CA ALA A 137 -10.58 -3.50 -5.09
C ALA A 137 -9.12 -3.48 -4.59
N ARG A 138 -8.28 -2.82 -5.35
CA ARG A 138 -6.89 -2.53 -5.04
C ARG A 138 -6.70 -1.00 -5.00
N ALA A 139 -5.46 -0.55 -4.98
CA ALA A 139 -5.16 0.86 -4.98
C ALA A 139 -5.79 1.60 -6.18
N GLY A 140 -6.14 2.84 -5.94
CA GLY A 140 -6.67 3.75 -6.94
C GLY A 140 -5.78 4.97 -7.16
N THR A 141 -6.08 5.71 -8.22
CA THR A 141 -5.44 6.98 -8.55
C THR A 141 -6.38 7.84 -9.39
N THR A 142 -6.04 9.10 -9.62
CA THR A 142 -6.80 9.98 -10.52
C THR A 142 -6.15 10.08 -11.89
N ASP A 143 -6.94 10.16 -12.96
CA ASP A 143 -6.50 10.53 -14.30
C ASP A 143 -7.14 11.88 -14.66
N GLY A 144 -6.48 12.98 -14.24
CA GLY A 144 -7.03 14.33 -14.27
C GLY A 144 -8.11 14.56 -13.19
N PRO A 145 -8.72 15.76 -13.15
CA PRO A 145 -9.55 16.21 -12.03
C PRO A 145 -10.91 15.52 -11.91
N GLY A 146 -11.37 14.86 -12.96
CA GLY A 146 -12.74 14.28 -12.99
C GLY A 146 -12.79 12.77 -13.18
N THR A 147 -11.65 12.07 -13.11
CA THR A 147 -11.62 10.63 -13.34
C THR A 147 -10.82 9.94 -12.26
N VAL A 148 -11.38 8.88 -11.69
CA VAL A 148 -10.72 7.95 -10.79
C VAL A 148 -10.51 6.63 -11.52
N GLU A 149 -9.33 6.07 -11.37
CA GLU A 149 -8.92 4.75 -11.82
C GLU A 149 -8.65 3.87 -10.61
N VAL A 150 -9.29 2.72 -10.53
CA VAL A 150 -9.10 1.73 -9.46
C VAL A 150 -8.72 0.40 -10.08
N VAL A 151 -7.65 -0.20 -9.60
CA VAL A 151 -7.24 -1.55 -9.98
C VAL A 151 -8.07 -2.55 -9.20
N TYR A 152 -8.40 -3.65 -9.85
CA TYR A 152 -9.17 -4.76 -9.26
C TYR A 152 -8.45 -6.08 -9.49
N ALA A 153 -8.46 -6.94 -8.49
CA ALA A 153 -8.02 -8.32 -8.60
C ALA A 153 -9.24 -9.25 -8.62
N ARG A 154 -9.34 -10.10 -9.65
CA ARG A 154 -10.43 -11.07 -9.79
C ARG A 154 -10.10 -12.35 -9.06
N TYR A 155 -11.06 -12.86 -8.32
CA TYR A 155 -10.99 -14.11 -7.58
C TYR A 155 -12.17 -15.03 -7.90
N GLU A 156 -11.95 -16.32 -7.67
CA GLU A 156 -12.98 -17.37 -7.72
C GLU A 156 -12.78 -18.34 -6.56
N THR A 157 -13.86 -18.92 -6.08
CA THR A 157 -13.84 -20.00 -5.09
C THR A 157 -13.21 -21.26 -5.70
N THR A 158 -12.37 -21.95 -4.95
CA THR A 158 -11.74 -23.21 -5.35
C THR A 158 -12.05 -24.38 -4.43
N GLY A 159 -12.79 -24.14 -3.34
CA GLY A 159 -13.15 -25.13 -2.34
C GLY A 159 -14.31 -24.62 -1.47
N THR A 160 -14.42 -25.12 -0.26
CA THR A 160 -15.52 -24.80 0.68
C THR A 160 -15.11 -23.92 1.87
N GLY A 161 -13.80 -23.74 2.08
CA GLY A 161 -13.27 -22.90 3.15
C GLY A 161 -13.27 -21.41 2.76
N PRO A 162 -13.28 -20.51 3.75
CA PRO A 162 -13.33 -19.06 3.51
C PRO A 162 -12.06 -18.52 2.81
N LEU A 163 -10.97 -19.27 2.82
CA LEU A 163 -9.70 -18.94 2.17
C LEU A 163 -9.42 -19.82 0.94
N ASP A 164 -10.37 -20.67 0.53
CA ASP A 164 -10.27 -21.50 -0.67
C ASP A 164 -10.62 -20.66 -1.90
N ILE A 165 -9.75 -19.71 -2.21
CA ILE A 165 -9.90 -18.77 -3.30
C ILE A 165 -8.65 -18.76 -4.18
N ALA A 166 -8.83 -18.49 -5.46
CA ALA A 166 -7.75 -18.32 -6.40
C ALA A 166 -7.89 -17.01 -7.17
N TRP A 167 -6.79 -16.29 -7.25
CA TRP A 167 -6.67 -15.15 -8.14
C TRP A 167 -6.75 -15.59 -9.61
N ARG A 168 -7.43 -14.79 -10.46
CA ARG A 168 -7.71 -15.10 -11.87
C ARG A 168 -7.25 -14.03 -12.84
N GLY A 169 -7.01 -12.80 -12.38
CA GLY A 169 -6.57 -11.73 -13.25
C GLY A 169 -6.76 -10.36 -12.63
N ASN A 170 -6.30 -9.35 -13.35
CA ASN A 170 -6.40 -7.95 -12.97
C ASN A 170 -7.32 -7.19 -13.93
N ALA A 171 -8.00 -6.17 -13.44
CA ALA A 171 -8.81 -5.26 -14.23
C ALA A 171 -8.61 -3.82 -13.75
N LEU A 172 -8.89 -2.87 -14.63
CA LEU A 172 -8.95 -1.45 -14.34
C LEU A 172 -10.39 -0.96 -14.53
N ALA A 173 -10.98 -0.41 -13.48
CA ALA A 173 -12.25 0.30 -13.61
C ALA A 173 -12.00 1.81 -13.52
N ARG A 174 -12.69 2.56 -14.38
CA ARG A 174 -12.65 4.02 -14.44
C ARG A 174 -14.01 4.58 -14.05
N PHE A 175 -13.99 5.61 -13.22
CA PHE A 175 -15.18 6.29 -12.72
C PHE A 175 -15.09 7.78 -12.97
N ARG A 176 -16.25 8.44 -13.08
CA ARG A 176 -16.35 9.90 -12.96
C ARG A 176 -16.56 10.27 -11.49
N THR A 177 -15.84 11.26 -10.97
CA THR A 177 -15.96 11.67 -9.56
C THR A 177 -17.38 12.06 -9.18
N GLY A 178 -18.09 12.78 -10.05
CA GLY A 178 -19.51 13.11 -9.85
C GLY A 178 -20.51 11.95 -10.04
N ARG A 179 -20.04 10.75 -10.42
CA ARG A 179 -20.90 9.57 -10.70
C ARG A 179 -20.21 8.26 -10.33
N LEU A 180 -19.95 8.05 -9.06
CA LEU A 180 -19.18 6.91 -8.55
C LEU A 180 -19.96 5.58 -8.55
N GLY A 181 -21.27 5.59 -8.55
CA GLY A 181 -22.10 4.36 -8.51
C GLY A 181 -22.05 3.47 -9.77
N ARG A 182 -21.33 3.89 -10.82
CA ARG A 182 -21.17 3.12 -12.04
C ARG A 182 -19.84 3.41 -12.73
N PRO A 183 -19.05 2.39 -13.10
CA PRO A 183 -17.83 2.59 -13.88
C PRO A 183 -18.17 3.07 -15.30
N VAL A 184 -17.31 3.93 -15.84
CA VAL A 184 -17.33 4.35 -17.26
C VAL A 184 -16.83 3.22 -18.16
N SER A 185 -15.82 2.50 -17.66
CA SER A 185 -15.26 1.33 -18.34
C SER A 185 -14.61 0.39 -17.32
N VAL A 186 -14.61 -0.90 -17.66
CA VAL A 186 -13.81 -1.92 -17.00
C VAL A 186 -13.00 -2.62 -18.08
N THR A 187 -11.68 -2.61 -17.96
CA THR A 187 -10.76 -3.18 -18.95
C THR A 187 -9.78 -4.14 -18.29
N PRO A 188 -9.44 -5.27 -18.94
CA PRO A 188 -8.40 -6.17 -18.44
C PRO A 188 -7.05 -5.44 -18.31
N LEU A 189 -6.30 -5.79 -17.28
CA LEU A 189 -4.90 -5.42 -17.09
C LEU A 189 -3.98 -6.64 -17.26
N PRO A 190 -2.65 -6.45 -17.38
CA PRO A 190 -1.69 -7.53 -17.47
C PRO A 190 -1.90 -8.58 -16.37
N SER A 191 -1.89 -9.86 -16.74
CA SER A 191 -2.22 -10.97 -15.82
C SER A 191 -1.52 -12.29 -16.20
N SER A 192 -0.58 -12.27 -17.15
CA SER A 192 0.07 -13.48 -17.68
C SER A 192 1.12 -14.06 -16.72
N ALA A 193 1.74 -13.21 -15.90
CA ALA A 193 2.79 -13.61 -14.94
C ALA A 193 2.25 -14.03 -13.57
N ARG A 194 0.91 -14.13 -13.39
CA ARG A 194 0.25 -14.49 -12.13
C ARG A 194 0.56 -13.52 -10.98
N ILE A 195 0.72 -12.22 -11.32
CA ILE A 195 0.96 -11.14 -10.38
C ILE A 195 -0.35 -10.36 -10.20
N ALA A 196 -0.80 -10.24 -8.97
CA ALA A 196 -1.94 -9.39 -8.60
C ALA A 196 -1.44 -7.94 -8.51
N TRP A 197 -1.55 -7.20 -9.62
CA TRP A 197 -1.12 -5.81 -9.71
C TRP A 197 -2.06 -4.86 -8.94
N GLY A 198 -1.50 -3.70 -8.56
CA GLY A 198 -2.24 -2.66 -7.87
C GLY A 198 -2.26 -2.82 -6.35
N ALA A 199 -1.41 -3.66 -5.76
CA ALA A 199 -1.25 -3.69 -4.29
C ALA A 199 -0.94 -2.31 -3.72
N TRP A 200 -0.23 -1.48 -4.48
CA TRP A 200 -0.04 -0.06 -4.24
C TRP A 200 0.24 0.69 -5.54
N LEU A 201 -0.13 1.98 -5.59
CA LEU A 201 0.18 2.92 -6.65
C LEU A 201 0.97 4.09 -6.07
N PHE A 202 2.07 4.44 -6.73
CA PHE A 202 2.93 5.53 -6.31
C PHE A 202 3.30 6.42 -7.49
N ARG A 203 3.08 7.74 -7.39
CA ARG A 203 3.39 8.70 -8.45
C ARG A 203 4.72 9.38 -8.20
N GLN A 204 5.60 9.31 -9.19
CA GLN A 204 6.86 10.04 -9.17
C GLN A 204 7.45 10.20 -10.57
N ASP A 205 8.08 11.35 -10.84
CA ASP A 205 8.88 11.64 -12.04
C ASP A 205 8.15 11.30 -13.36
N GLY A 206 6.87 11.69 -13.44
CA GLY A 206 6.03 11.48 -14.63
C GLY A 206 5.58 10.04 -14.85
N HIS A 207 5.73 9.17 -13.84
CA HIS A 207 5.28 7.78 -13.87
C HIS A 207 4.33 7.47 -12.73
N ILE A 208 3.44 6.49 -12.95
CA ILE A 208 2.78 5.73 -11.91
C ILE A 208 3.57 4.43 -11.74
N TYR A 209 4.16 4.21 -10.57
CA TYR A 209 4.70 2.93 -10.16
C TYR A 209 3.58 2.06 -9.64
N VAL A 210 3.50 0.82 -10.14
CA VAL A 210 2.45 -0.15 -9.81
C VAL A 210 3.09 -1.34 -9.13
N TYR A 211 2.84 -1.48 -7.84
CA TYR A 211 3.30 -2.66 -7.09
C TYR A 211 2.31 -3.79 -7.27
N GLY A 212 2.85 -5.01 -7.36
CA GLY A 212 2.05 -6.23 -7.50
C GLY A 212 2.58 -7.34 -6.62
N THR A 213 1.70 -8.24 -6.22
CA THR A 213 2.01 -9.36 -5.34
C THR A 213 1.87 -10.69 -6.06
N GLU A 214 2.83 -11.58 -5.87
CA GLU A 214 2.82 -12.97 -6.31
C GLU A 214 2.80 -13.87 -5.07
N ARG A 215 1.78 -14.73 -4.94
CA ARG A 215 1.67 -15.63 -3.78
C ARG A 215 2.90 -16.53 -3.65
N ALA A 216 3.50 -16.53 -2.50
CA ALA A 216 4.65 -17.36 -2.22
C ALA A 216 4.24 -18.70 -1.60
N PRO A 217 4.91 -19.82 -1.94
CA PRO A 217 4.54 -21.14 -1.44
C PRO A 217 4.63 -21.28 0.09
N SER A 218 5.54 -20.52 0.72
CA SER A 218 5.82 -20.60 2.17
C SER A 218 5.17 -19.47 2.98
N GLY A 219 4.10 -18.89 2.47
CA GLY A 219 3.39 -17.77 3.12
C GLY A 219 3.88 -16.39 2.70
N GLY A 220 3.03 -15.39 2.89
CA GLY A 220 3.23 -14.05 2.34
C GLY A 220 3.28 -14.01 0.81
N ASN A 221 3.73 -12.89 0.27
CA ASN A 221 3.83 -12.68 -1.17
C ASN A 221 5.21 -12.13 -1.55
N PHE A 222 5.66 -12.45 -2.75
CA PHE A 222 6.75 -11.74 -3.39
C PHE A 222 6.24 -10.42 -3.95
N LEU A 223 7.04 -9.38 -3.86
CA LEU A 223 6.69 -8.05 -4.36
C LEU A 223 7.34 -7.83 -5.72
N HIS A 224 6.58 -7.29 -6.66
CA HIS A 224 6.98 -6.91 -8.01
C HIS A 224 6.70 -5.44 -8.26
N LEU A 225 7.33 -4.88 -9.31
CA LEU A 225 7.15 -3.49 -9.68
C LEU A 225 7.00 -3.35 -11.20
N ALA A 226 5.98 -2.63 -11.59
CA ALA A 226 5.81 -2.08 -12.92
C ALA A 226 5.73 -0.55 -12.87
N ARG A 227 5.74 0.11 -14.03
CA ARG A 227 5.46 1.53 -14.16
C ARG A 227 4.69 1.84 -15.43
N VAL A 228 3.96 2.92 -15.39
CA VAL A 228 3.24 3.50 -16.54
C VAL A 228 3.64 4.97 -16.67
N THR A 229 3.92 5.44 -17.88
CA THR A 229 4.23 6.85 -18.12
C THR A 229 2.96 7.68 -18.18
N GLY A 230 2.92 8.80 -17.45
CA GLY A 230 1.76 9.70 -17.35
C GLY A 230 0.81 9.33 -16.23
N THR A 231 -0.49 9.58 -16.43
CA THR A 231 -1.52 9.47 -15.39
C THR A 231 -2.59 8.42 -15.67
N ASP A 232 -2.61 7.84 -16.87
CA ASP A 232 -3.60 6.88 -17.37
C ASP A 232 -3.01 5.46 -17.32
N LEU A 233 -3.54 4.61 -16.48
CA LEU A 233 -3.11 3.21 -16.29
C LEU A 233 -3.39 2.31 -17.51
N ARG A 234 -4.14 2.76 -18.50
CA ARG A 234 -4.36 2.03 -19.77
C ARG A 234 -3.18 2.12 -20.73
N ARG A 235 -2.24 3.03 -20.48
CA ARG A 235 -1.03 3.17 -21.31
C ARG A 235 -0.13 1.93 -21.16
N PRO A 236 0.83 1.71 -22.09
CA PRO A 236 1.74 0.57 -22.02
C PRO A 236 2.52 0.52 -20.69
N TRP A 237 2.56 -0.65 -20.11
CA TRP A 237 3.28 -0.94 -18.87
C TRP A 237 4.71 -1.35 -19.15
N GLN A 238 5.62 -0.98 -18.24
CA GLN A 238 6.99 -1.45 -18.20
C GLN A 238 7.26 -2.13 -16.86
N TYR A 239 7.94 -3.26 -16.91
CA TYR A 239 8.17 -4.14 -15.76
C TYR A 239 9.63 -4.09 -15.33
N ARG A 240 9.87 -4.01 -14.02
CA ARG A 240 11.22 -4.00 -13.46
C ARG A 240 11.84 -5.37 -13.59
N THR A 241 13.01 -5.46 -14.26
CA THR A 241 13.72 -6.70 -14.48
C THR A 241 14.75 -6.99 -13.38
N ALA A 242 15.24 -8.22 -13.27
CA ALA A 242 16.31 -8.61 -12.33
C ALA A 242 17.63 -7.84 -12.59
N ARG A 243 17.86 -7.38 -13.82
CA ARG A 243 19.03 -6.57 -14.17
C ARG A 243 18.87 -5.09 -13.80
N GLY A 244 17.76 -4.71 -13.20
CA GLY A 244 17.49 -3.32 -12.84
C GLY A 244 17.07 -2.44 -14.03
N THR A 245 16.71 -3.00 -15.17
CA THR A 245 16.16 -2.31 -16.34
C THR A 245 14.64 -2.42 -16.39
N TRP A 246 14.04 -1.86 -17.44
CA TRP A 246 12.59 -1.91 -17.69
C TRP A 246 12.31 -2.69 -18.98
N SER A 247 11.36 -3.60 -18.95
CA SER A 247 10.91 -4.42 -20.08
C SER A 247 9.44 -4.17 -20.38
N ALA A 248 9.02 -4.29 -21.63
CA ALA A 248 7.61 -4.27 -22.01
C ALA A 248 6.89 -5.61 -21.77
N ARG A 249 7.59 -6.67 -21.40
CA ARG A 249 7.01 -8.01 -21.20
C ARG A 249 6.78 -8.27 -19.72
N GLU A 250 5.55 -8.59 -19.35
CA GLU A 250 5.17 -8.91 -17.95
C GLU A 250 5.99 -10.08 -17.39
N ALA A 251 6.30 -11.08 -18.20
CA ALA A 251 7.09 -12.25 -17.81
C ALA A 251 8.52 -11.91 -17.33
N ASP A 252 9.01 -10.69 -17.64
CA ASP A 252 10.33 -10.23 -17.20
C ASP A 252 10.26 -9.52 -15.84
N ALA A 253 9.07 -9.37 -15.24
CA ALA A 253 8.89 -8.75 -13.94
C ALA A 253 9.63 -9.53 -12.85
N ALA A 254 10.69 -8.96 -12.30
CA ALA A 254 11.46 -9.60 -11.24
C ALA A 254 10.87 -9.33 -9.87
N ARG A 255 11.12 -10.24 -8.94
CA ARG A 255 10.82 -10.04 -7.52
C ARG A 255 11.74 -8.97 -6.95
N LEU A 256 11.17 -8.02 -6.22
CA LEU A 256 11.96 -7.04 -5.49
C LEU A 256 12.70 -7.72 -4.34
N THR A 257 13.82 -7.12 -3.94
CA THR A 257 14.72 -7.74 -2.97
C THR A 257 14.83 -6.92 -1.68
N GLY A 258 15.12 -7.63 -0.62
CA GLY A 258 15.66 -7.13 0.64
C GLY A 258 17.20 -7.10 0.65
N PRO A 259 17.81 -6.90 1.83
CA PRO A 259 19.23 -6.90 2.00
C PRO A 259 19.88 -8.20 1.51
N GLY A 260 21.08 -8.09 0.94
CA GLY A 260 21.83 -9.24 0.43
C GLY A 260 21.16 -9.92 -0.79
N GLY A 261 20.19 -9.27 -1.46
CA GLY A 261 19.51 -9.83 -2.63
C GLY A 261 18.46 -10.88 -2.31
N THR A 262 18.09 -11.07 -1.04
CA THR A 262 17.02 -12.00 -0.64
C THR A 262 15.67 -11.52 -1.17
N ALA A 263 14.78 -12.44 -1.54
CA ALA A 263 13.45 -12.09 -1.98
C ALA A 263 12.66 -11.39 -0.86
N LEU A 264 12.12 -10.22 -1.15
CA LEU A 264 11.30 -9.45 -0.22
C LEU A 264 9.93 -10.14 -0.06
N ARG A 265 9.49 -10.29 1.19
CA ARG A 265 8.18 -10.85 1.54
C ARG A 265 7.27 -9.77 2.12
N THR A 266 6.05 -9.71 1.63
CA THR A 266 5.03 -8.75 2.07
C THR A 266 3.69 -9.44 2.30
N ALA A 267 2.77 -8.75 2.98
CA ALA A 267 1.35 -9.08 2.92
C ALA A 267 0.82 -8.88 1.48
N ASP A 268 -0.43 -9.24 1.23
CA ASP A 268 -1.06 -9.02 -0.07
C ASP A 268 -1.35 -7.54 -0.33
N GLU A 269 -1.72 -6.81 0.71
CA GLU A 269 -1.87 -5.36 0.70
C GLU A 269 -0.75 -4.69 1.50
N LEU A 270 -0.31 -3.54 1.02
CA LEU A 270 0.85 -2.81 1.53
C LEU A 270 0.81 -1.37 1.03
N SER A 271 1.72 -0.53 1.50
CA SER A 271 2.00 0.75 0.87
C SER A 271 3.50 1.01 0.71
N VAL A 272 3.87 1.81 -0.31
CA VAL A 272 5.22 2.32 -0.49
C VAL A 272 5.12 3.83 -0.70
N VAL A 273 5.60 4.60 0.26
CA VAL A 273 5.49 6.07 0.27
C VAL A 273 6.88 6.70 0.42
N ARG A 274 7.06 7.86 -0.20
CA ARG A 274 8.33 8.59 -0.13
C ARG A 274 8.34 9.59 1.03
N HIS A 275 9.34 9.47 1.89
CA HIS A 275 9.62 10.39 3.00
C HIS A 275 11.03 10.99 2.86
N GLY A 276 11.09 12.19 2.30
CA GLY A 276 12.35 12.84 1.96
C GLY A 276 13.17 12.00 0.97
N PRO A 277 14.40 11.56 1.32
CA PRO A 277 15.23 10.72 0.46
C PRO A 277 14.96 9.21 0.61
N TRP A 278 13.97 8.81 1.40
CA TRP A 278 13.66 7.43 1.72
C TRP A 278 12.27 7.01 1.22
N TYR A 279 12.10 5.71 1.01
CA TYR A 279 10.85 5.05 0.71
C TYR A 279 10.52 4.09 1.85
N ALA A 280 9.38 4.31 2.50
CA ALA A 280 8.82 3.43 3.50
C ALA A 280 7.96 2.36 2.83
N LEU A 281 8.25 1.10 3.03
CA LEU A 281 7.37 -0.02 2.73
C LEU A 281 6.68 -0.40 4.03
N LEU A 282 5.40 -0.08 4.15
CA LEU A 282 4.54 -0.55 5.23
C LEU A 282 3.87 -1.87 4.79
N THR A 283 3.98 -2.88 5.62
CA THR A 283 3.37 -4.19 5.39
C THR A 283 3.08 -4.89 6.72
N GLN A 284 2.37 -5.99 6.68
CA GLN A 284 2.21 -6.89 7.80
C GLN A 284 3.35 -7.91 7.85
N ARG A 285 3.76 -8.34 9.03
CA ARG A 285 4.74 -9.42 9.22
C ARG A 285 4.18 -10.72 8.64
N THR A 286 5.00 -11.47 7.88
CA THR A 286 4.54 -12.57 7.02
C THR A 286 5.02 -13.96 7.43
N ASP A 287 5.80 -14.10 8.48
CA ASP A 287 6.26 -15.41 9.01
C ASP A 287 5.15 -16.17 9.77
N GLN A 288 4.04 -15.48 10.07
CA GLN A 288 2.82 -16.06 10.64
C GLN A 288 1.61 -15.55 9.82
N PRO A 289 0.66 -16.42 9.48
CA PRO A 289 -0.59 -15.99 8.86
C PRO A 289 -1.33 -14.97 9.76
N PHE A 290 -1.80 -13.88 9.16
CA PHE A 290 -2.53 -12.82 9.86
C PHE A 290 -1.85 -12.30 11.13
N SER A 291 -0.51 -12.16 11.09
CA SER A 291 0.23 -11.58 12.21
C SER A 291 -0.36 -10.22 12.61
N ALA A 292 -0.53 -9.98 13.91
CA ALA A 292 -0.99 -8.69 14.40
C ALA A 292 0.05 -7.56 14.23
N GLU A 293 1.26 -7.85 13.74
CA GLU A 293 2.36 -6.90 13.69
C GLU A 293 2.46 -6.20 12.34
N LEU A 294 2.40 -4.88 12.38
CA LEU A 294 2.68 -3.98 11.26
C LEU A 294 4.17 -3.64 11.25
N GLN A 295 4.79 -3.73 10.09
CA GLN A 295 6.23 -3.49 9.92
C GLN A 295 6.49 -2.44 8.86
N VAL A 296 7.54 -1.65 9.05
CA VAL A 296 8.08 -0.73 8.06
C VAL A 296 9.50 -1.14 7.70
N ALA A 297 9.77 -1.24 6.40
CA ALA A 297 11.11 -1.40 5.84
C ALA A 297 11.46 -0.18 4.98
N TRP A 298 12.76 0.12 4.87
CA TRP A 298 13.22 1.33 4.21
C TRP A 298 14.09 1.04 2.99
N SER A 299 14.00 1.91 1.98
CA SER A 299 14.89 1.91 0.82
C SER A 299 15.20 3.33 0.37
N ARG A 300 16.30 3.50 -0.39
CA ARG A 300 16.64 4.76 -1.07
C ARG A 300 15.94 4.91 -2.43
N THR A 301 15.33 3.85 -2.91
CA THR A 301 14.66 3.82 -4.22
C THR A 301 13.29 3.13 -4.10
N PRO A 302 12.33 3.42 -4.98
CA PRO A 302 11.02 2.77 -4.95
C PRO A 302 11.06 1.27 -5.32
N PHE A 303 12.18 0.78 -5.78
CA PHE A 303 12.36 -0.61 -6.21
C PHE A 303 13.31 -1.42 -5.30
N GLY A 304 13.60 -0.89 -4.11
CA GLY A 304 14.44 -1.57 -3.12
C GLY A 304 15.96 -1.38 -3.35
N PRO A 305 16.83 -2.15 -2.69
CA PRO A 305 16.45 -3.15 -1.69
C PRO A 305 15.79 -2.51 -0.44
N PHE A 306 14.71 -3.14 0.04
CA PHE A 306 14.06 -2.70 1.28
C PHE A 306 14.64 -3.46 2.46
N GLY A 307 15.19 -2.73 3.42
CA GLY A 307 15.85 -3.28 4.59
C GLY A 307 15.45 -2.60 5.90
N ASN A 308 16.11 -2.98 6.98
CA ASN A 308 15.85 -2.43 8.32
C ASN A 308 14.39 -2.55 8.75
N ALA A 309 13.72 -3.67 8.41
CA ALA A 309 12.35 -3.92 8.79
C ALA A 309 12.19 -3.90 10.31
N ARG A 310 11.23 -3.11 10.80
CA ARG A 310 10.91 -2.97 12.23
C ARG A 310 9.41 -3.03 12.42
N THR A 311 8.97 -3.73 13.46
CA THR A 311 7.59 -3.66 13.93
C THR A 311 7.33 -2.28 14.51
N VAL A 312 6.34 -1.59 13.96
CA VAL A 312 5.94 -0.24 14.37
C VAL A 312 4.65 -0.23 15.18
N TYR A 313 3.87 -1.29 15.07
CA TYR A 313 2.63 -1.46 15.82
C TYR A 313 2.25 -2.93 15.93
N ARG A 314 1.54 -3.27 17.02
CA ARG A 314 0.84 -4.54 17.19
C ARG A 314 -0.61 -4.25 17.44
N ALA A 315 -1.49 -4.72 16.54
CA ALA A 315 -2.94 -4.56 16.65
C ALA A 315 -3.48 -5.23 17.92
N PRO A 316 -4.05 -4.45 18.85
CA PRO A 316 -4.52 -4.99 20.13
C PRO A 316 -5.79 -5.82 20.01
N GLU A 317 -6.47 -5.80 18.86
CA GLU A 317 -7.71 -6.52 18.62
C GLU A 317 -7.48 -8.02 18.39
N ALA A 318 -6.35 -8.39 17.81
CA ALA A 318 -6.12 -9.71 17.25
C ALA A 318 -5.82 -10.79 18.30
N GLY A 319 -6.38 -11.96 18.06
CA GLY A 319 -6.08 -13.18 18.79
C GLY A 319 -6.81 -13.36 20.14
N PRO A 320 -6.54 -14.48 20.83
CA PRO A 320 -7.28 -14.87 22.03
C PRO A 320 -7.07 -13.94 23.23
N TYR A 321 -5.96 -13.19 23.23
CA TYR A 321 -5.62 -12.25 24.30
C TYR A 321 -5.87 -10.79 23.87
N GLY A 322 -6.41 -10.58 22.64
CA GLY A 322 -6.75 -9.25 22.14
C GLY A 322 -8.01 -8.68 22.79
N THR A 323 -8.37 -7.47 22.38
CA THR A 323 -9.52 -6.70 22.90
C THR A 323 -10.82 -7.50 22.88
N TYR A 324 -10.99 -8.36 21.87
CA TYR A 324 -12.21 -9.16 21.71
C TYR A 324 -12.13 -10.54 22.38
N ARG A 325 -10.97 -10.93 22.91
CA ARG A 325 -10.71 -12.24 23.51
C ARG A 325 -11.20 -13.41 22.64
N ASN A 326 -10.99 -13.29 21.34
CA ASN A 326 -11.44 -14.26 20.34
C ASN A 326 -10.26 -14.64 19.44
N ALA A 327 -9.89 -15.93 19.44
CA ALA A 327 -8.77 -16.46 18.65
C ALA A 327 -8.96 -16.30 17.13
N ASN A 328 -10.19 -16.13 16.67
CA ASN A 328 -10.51 -15.96 15.26
C ASN A 328 -10.37 -14.49 14.78
N VAL A 329 -10.22 -13.54 15.70
CA VAL A 329 -10.06 -12.14 15.35
C VAL A 329 -8.65 -11.90 14.82
N ILE A 330 -8.58 -11.27 13.64
CA ILE A 330 -7.37 -10.98 12.91
C ILE A 330 -7.25 -9.48 12.60
N ALA A 331 -6.02 -9.03 12.37
CA ALA A 331 -5.71 -7.72 11.80
C ALA A 331 -4.96 -7.92 10.48
N TYR A 332 -5.20 -7.06 9.49
CA TYR A 332 -4.63 -7.20 8.14
C TYR A 332 -4.74 -5.91 7.32
N ASN A 333 -4.25 -5.91 6.08
CA ASN A 333 -4.37 -4.83 5.10
C ASN A 333 -3.90 -3.46 5.61
N PRO A 334 -2.61 -3.32 6.03
CA PRO A 334 -2.10 -2.02 6.45
C PRO A 334 -1.81 -1.13 5.25
N HIS A 335 -2.29 0.13 5.33
CA HIS A 335 -2.01 1.16 4.33
C HIS A 335 -1.60 2.47 4.99
N GLU A 336 -0.68 3.17 4.36
CA GLU A 336 -0.38 4.57 4.64
C GLU A 336 -1.28 5.46 3.77
N HIS A 337 -1.70 6.62 4.33
CA HIS A 337 -2.55 7.59 3.68
C HIS A 337 -1.82 8.92 3.58
N PRO A 338 -0.91 9.11 2.59
CA PRO A 338 -0.02 10.27 2.51
C PRO A 338 -0.76 11.59 2.35
N GLU A 339 -1.96 11.58 1.77
CA GLU A 339 -2.81 12.77 1.62
C GLU A 339 -3.41 13.28 2.95
N LEU A 340 -3.43 12.42 3.98
CA LEU A 340 -3.91 12.77 5.32
C LEU A 340 -2.78 13.13 6.29
N GLU A 341 -1.54 13.06 5.84
CA GLU A 341 -0.37 13.34 6.67
C GLU A 341 -0.24 14.81 7.05
N ARG A 342 0.30 15.07 8.22
CA ARG A 342 0.59 16.41 8.72
C ARG A 342 2.00 16.45 9.32
N ARG A 343 2.87 17.31 8.77
CA ARG A 343 4.19 17.70 9.35
C ARG A 343 4.95 16.55 10.04
N GLY A 344 5.25 15.47 9.29
CA GLY A 344 6.04 14.35 9.82
C GLY A 344 5.25 13.33 10.63
N GLU A 345 3.92 13.42 10.64
CA GLU A 345 3.03 12.37 11.13
C GLU A 345 2.46 11.57 9.95
N LEU A 346 2.75 10.28 9.92
CA LEU A 346 2.12 9.32 9.01
C LEU A 346 0.74 8.95 9.53
N VAL A 347 -0.21 8.81 8.62
CA VAL A 347 -1.53 8.23 8.90
C VAL A 347 -1.56 6.83 8.30
N VAL A 348 -1.85 5.83 9.11
CA VAL A 348 -1.89 4.43 8.72
C VAL A 348 -3.24 3.84 9.10
N SER A 349 -3.83 3.05 8.21
CA SER A 349 -4.96 2.18 8.56
C SER A 349 -4.55 0.71 8.64
N TYR A 350 -5.35 -0.08 9.31
CA TYR A 350 -5.42 -1.53 9.21
C TYR A 350 -6.86 -1.97 9.41
N ASN A 351 -7.19 -3.15 8.91
CA ASN A 351 -8.52 -3.73 9.05
C ASN A 351 -8.54 -4.77 10.16
N VAL A 352 -9.68 -4.91 10.79
CA VAL A 352 -9.98 -5.98 11.77
C VAL A 352 -11.11 -6.84 11.20
N ASN A 353 -11.00 -8.15 11.37
CA ASN A 353 -11.99 -9.13 10.91
C ASN A 353 -12.00 -10.34 11.85
N SER A 354 -12.94 -11.26 11.64
CA SER A 354 -12.92 -12.61 12.21
C SER A 354 -12.95 -13.66 11.10
N LEU A 355 -12.18 -14.73 11.28
CA LEU A 355 -12.23 -15.91 10.41
C LEU A 355 -13.58 -16.68 10.53
N VAL A 356 -14.42 -16.31 11.49
CA VAL A 356 -15.78 -16.83 11.68
C VAL A 356 -16.79 -15.77 11.26
N PRO A 357 -17.51 -15.93 10.13
CA PRO A 357 -18.43 -14.93 9.61
C PRO A 357 -19.50 -14.46 10.61
N GLN A 358 -19.98 -15.34 11.48
CA GLN A 358 -20.97 -15.01 12.48
C GLN A 358 -20.51 -13.96 13.51
N ASP A 359 -19.20 -13.88 13.76
CA ASP A 359 -18.66 -12.88 14.68
C ASP A 359 -18.86 -11.47 14.15
N VAL A 360 -18.61 -11.25 12.84
CA VAL A 360 -18.78 -9.95 12.20
C VAL A 360 -20.24 -9.56 11.99
N ILE A 361 -21.16 -10.54 11.95
CA ILE A 361 -22.61 -10.28 11.96
C ILE A 361 -23.06 -9.84 13.35
N ARG A 362 -22.61 -10.53 14.40
CA ARG A 362 -22.96 -10.21 15.79
C ARG A 362 -22.33 -8.93 16.28
N ARG A 363 -21.17 -8.55 15.70
CA ARG A 363 -20.36 -7.41 16.15
C ARG A 363 -19.85 -6.61 14.95
N ALA A 364 -20.60 -5.60 14.58
CA ALA A 364 -20.27 -4.77 13.43
C ALA A 364 -18.92 -4.02 13.57
N ASP A 365 -18.46 -3.81 14.79
CA ASP A 365 -17.16 -3.21 15.08
C ASP A 365 -15.96 -4.11 14.72
N LEU A 366 -16.16 -5.41 14.49
CA LEU A 366 -15.13 -6.34 13.99
C LEU A 366 -14.79 -6.19 12.50
N TYR A 367 -15.52 -5.39 11.75
CA TYR A 367 -15.29 -5.26 10.31
C TYR A 367 -15.25 -3.80 9.87
N ARG A 368 -14.28 -3.07 10.41
CA ARG A 368 -14.04 -1.65 10.11
C ARG A 368 -12.56 -1.33 10.18
N PRO A 369 -12.10 -0.31 9.47
CA PRO A 369 -10.73 0.17 9.59
C PRO A 369 -10.45 0.73 11.00
N ARG A 370 -9.18 0.60 11.39
CA ARG A 370 -8.56 1.28 12.52
C ARG A 370 -7.46 2.18 11.99
N PHE A 371 -7.30 3.33 12.59
CA PHE A 371 -6.32 4.31 12.16
C PHE A 371 -5.28 4.59 13.24
N LEU A 372 -4.06 4.83 12.80
CA LEU A 372 -2.90 5.10 13.62
C LEU A 372 -2.20 6.36 13.13
N ARG A 373 -1.51 7.03 14.04
CA ARG A 373 -0.50 8.04 13.73
C ARG A 373 0.87 7.58 14.19
N LEU A 374 1.86 7.74 13.32
CA LEU A 374 3.27 7.48 13.59
C LEU A 374 4.04 8.76 13.32
N THR A 375 4.98 9.12 14.19
CA THR A 375 5.83 10.30 13.96
C THR A 375 7.16 9.88 13.34
N LEU A 376 7.51 10.54 12.24
CA LEU A 376 8.84 10.46 11.64
C LEU A 376 9.79 11.38 12.39
N THR A 377 10.83 10.81 12.98
CA THR A 377 11.91 11.57 13.57
C THR A 377 13.12 11.53 12.63
N PRO A 378 13.57 12.68 12.11
CA PRO A 378 14.80 12.73 11.34
C PRO A 378 15.96 12.11 12.15
N PRO A 379 16.94 11.48 11.49
CA PRO A 379 18.14 11.03 12.18
C PRO A 379 18.76 12.22 12.91
N GLY A 380 19.01 12.06 14.20
CA GLY A 380 19.69 13.09 15.00
C GLY A 380 21.08 13.40 14.43
N PRO A 381 21.62 14.62 14.64
CA PRO A 381 23.00 14.89 14.31
C PRO A 381 23.87 13.87 15.07
N ARG A 382 24.70 13.14 14.33
CA ARG A 382 25.69 12.27 14.99
C ARG A 382 26.63 13.18 15.79
N HIS A 383 26.58 13.07 17.10
CA HIS A 383 27.66 13.58 17.92
C HIS A 383 28.90 12.75 17.56
N GLY A 384 29.84 13.37 16.81
CA GLY A 384 31.11 12.75 16.49
C GLY A 384 31.80 12.35 17.78
N ALA A 385 32.18 11.10 17.87
CA ALA A 385 33.11 10.62 18.91
C ALA A 385 34.54 10.96 18.49
#